data_fb1ff809a2ddb58fa2fa83bd52e78880
#
_entry.id   fb1ff809a2ddb58fa2fa83bd52e78880
#
_cell.length_a   1.000
_cell.length_b   1.000
_cell.length_c   1.000
_cell.angle_alpha   90.00
_cell.angle_beta   90.00
_cell.angle_gamma   90.00
#
_symmetry.space_group_name_H-M   'P 1'
#
loop_
_entity.id
_entity.type
_entity.pdbx_description
1 polymer ?
#
loop_
_entity_poly.entity_id
_entity_poly.type
_entity_poly.pdbx_seq_one_letter_code
_entity_poly.pdbx_strand_id
1 'polypeptide(L)'
;MISIKGRSVFGSIARGKLTFYHRDEFIINKIKVSDPELEYKKYVKAKNAALVELGELYDRARLSVGEGDAQIFVIHQMLITDEQYDSSIRTKILDEHFNADYAVASTSRSFAEMLAQMDSEYMQSRAADVKDVSNRLLRHILNCADKLPILRENAIICTGDLMPSETMLMDKAKIKGFCTRSGSVNSHTAILAKNLGIPAIVNVGAELSDEYEGKEAVLDGYSGTLYIEPDEHTLRQLEYKEAVEGRKKELLTRLKGRKNITRDGHEIKIYANILNSEELESAVKNDAGGIGLFRTEFMCFDRPAFPDEDFQFYTYRKALEAMEGKEVIICTYDIGADKIPDCADMSAERNPSMGCRGIRFCLERESIFKTQLRALYRASVYGQLSILLPMVIDVSEILRVKELIVQVKAELIKEGRKFADNVKLGAMIETPAAVMTSDIIAKEVDFFNIGTNDLEQFAFGLDRQNPCYDRVSPKNHRALLRMIKMVCDNAHANGIKAGICGEIAGDPTLTEIFLELDVDMLSVVPSRVLPLRKAVRSISLKDPKKAENDLKLFL
;
A
#
# COMPACT_ATOMS: atom_id res chain seq x y z
N MET A 1 23.75 -2.28 29.33
CA MET A 1 22.57 -2.12 28.46
C MET A 1 22.76 -0.90 27.56
N ILE A 2 22.56 -1.07 26.26
CA ILE A 2 22.55 0.01 25.26
C ILE A 2 21.16 0.01 24.63
N SER A 3 20.58 1.18 24.37
CA SER A 3 19.30 1.31 23.68
C SER A 3 19.45 2.20 22.46
N ILE A 4 19.04 1.71 21.29
CA ILE A 4 19.11 2.41 20.01
C ILE A 4 17.68 2.64 19.51
N LYS A 5 17.35 3.87 19.11
CA LYS A 5 16.04 4.24 18.61
C LYS A 5 16.03 4.37 17.09
N GLY A 6 14.98 3.85 16.45
CA GLY A 6 14.70 4.01 15.04
C GLY A 6 13.20 4.17 14.78
N ARG A 7 12.81 4.08 13.51
CA ARG A 7 11.40 4.11 13.10
C ARG A 7 10.84 2.69 13.10
N SER A 8 9.76 2.48 13.86
CA SER A 8 9.05 1.21 13.90
C SER A 8 8.39 0.91 12.55
N VAL A 9 8.48 -0.34 12.12
CA VAL A 9 7.83 -0.88 10.91
C VAL A 9 6.69 -1.81 11.26
N PHE A 10 6.93 -2.74 12.21
CA PHE A 10 5.94 -3.72 12.65
C PHE A 10 6.03 -3.91 14.16
N GLY A 11 4.88 -3.78 14.83
CA GLY A 11 4.76 -3.83 16.29
C GLY A 11 4.69 -5.25 16.83
N SER A 12 5.83 -5.81 17.17
CA SER A 12 5.98 -7.03 17.99
C SER A 12 7.32 -6.97 18.72
N ILE A 13 7.54 -7.90 19.63
CA ILE A 13 8.80 -8.02 20.39
C ILE A 13 9.50 -9.31 19.98
N ALA A 14 10.79 -9.23 19.73
CA ALA A 14 11.60 -10.41 19.48
C ALA A 14 12.91 -10.36 20.27
N ARG A 15 13.32 -11.52 20.79
CA ARG A 15 14.61 -11.73 21.42
C ARG A 15 15.50 -12.59 20.54
N GLY A 16 16.74 -12.19 20.35
CA GLY A 16 17.70 -12.93 19.55
C GLY A 16 19.11 -12.37 19.64
N LYS A 17 20.00 -12.95 18.84
CA LYS A 17 21.38 -12.48 18.70
C LYS A 17 21.48 -11.57 17.49
N LEU A 18 22.21 -10.47 17.63
CA LEU A 18 22.52 -9.58 16.54
C LEU A 18 23.41 -10.30 15.52
N THR A 19 23.04 -10.26 14.27
CA THR A 19 23.80 -10.81 13.15
C THR A 19 23.94 -9.73 12.10
N PHE A 20 25.15 -9.20 11.94
CA PHE A 20 25.41 -8.16 10.96
C PHE A 20 25.60 -8.75 9.58
N TYR A 21 24.91 -8.19 8.63
CA TYR A 21 25.06 -8.49 7.22
C TYR A 21 25.65 -7.30 6.50
N HIS A 22 26.84 -7.51 5.96
CA HIS A 22 27.54 -6.54 5.12
C HIS A 22 27.55 -7.04 3.69
N ARG A 23 27.13 -6.17 2.80
CA ARG A 23 27.27 -6.42 1.37
C ARG A 23 28.73 -6.25 0.98
N ASP A 24 29.24 -7.15 0.14
CA ASP A 24 30.58 -6.99 -0.41
C ASP A 24 30.64 -5.68 -1.21
N GLU A 25 31.53 -4.76 -0.81
CA GLU A 25 31.83 -3.56 -1.59
C GLU A 25 32.88 -3.90 -2.63
N PHE A 26 32.54 -3.71 -3.91
CA PHE A 26 33.48 -3.94 -4.99
C PHE A 26 34.41 -2.73 -5.15
N ILE A 27 35.72 -2.98 -5.14
CA ILE A 27 36.72 -1.97 -5.48
C ILE A 27 36.77 -1.85 -6.99
N ILE A 28 36.10 -0.84 -7.54
CA ILE A 28 36.02 -0.59 -8.98
C ILE A 28 37.05 0.47 -9.37
N ASN A 29 38.00 0.07 -10.18
CA ASN A 29 39.02 0.97 -10.70
C ASN A 29 38.69 1.39 -12.14
N LYS A 30 38.86 2.66 -12.45
CA LYS A 30 38.72 3.21 -13.81
C LYS A 30 39.99 2.90 -14.62
N ILE A 31 39.97 1.89 -15.46
CA ILE A 31 41.12 1.41 -16.22
C ILE A 31 40.78 1.47 -17.71
N LYS A 32 41.73 1.96 -18.52
CA LYS A 32 41.70 1.84 -19.98
C LYS A 32 42.30 0.50 -20.39
N VAL A 33 41.57 -0.21 -21.24
CA VAL A 33 41.96 -1.55 -21.69
C VAL A 33 42.49 -1.54 -23.12
N SER A 34 43.43 -2.44 -23.39
CA SER A 34 44.03 -2.55 -24.72
C SER A 34 43.17 -3.42 -25.69
N ASP A 35 42.28 -4.27 -25.14
CA ASP A 35 41.40 -5.14 -25.93
C ASP A 35 39.94 -4.94 -25.44
N PRO A 36 39.21 -3.96 -26.00
CA PRO A 36 37.82 -3.70 -25.66
C PRO A 36 36.88 -4.86 -26.03
N GLU A 37 37.18 -5.60 -27.05
CA GLU A 37 36.36 -6.76 -27.49
C GLU A 37 36.40 -7.89 -26.47
N LEU A 38 37.53 -8.12 -25.83
CA LEU A 38 37.66 -9.12 -24.77
C LEU A 38 36.88 -8.67 -23.51
N GLU A 39 36.93 -7.38 -23.17
CA GLU A 39 36.17 -6.83 -22.06
C GLU A 39 34.65 -6.87 -22.33
N TYR A 40 34.25 -6.58 -23.55
CA TYR A 40 32.84 -6.69 -23.94
C TYR A 40 32.32 -8.14 -23.83
N LYS A 41 33.15 -9.13 -24.24
CA LYS A 41 32.81 -10.56 -24.06
C LYS A 41 32.65 -10.93 -22.58
N LYS A 42 33.47 -10.37 -21.66
CA LYS A 42 33.29 -10.58 -20.23
C LYS A 42 31.94 -10.03 -19.74
N TYR A 43 31.56 -8.81 -20.16
CA TYR A 43 30.27 -8.22 -19.85
C TYR A 43 29.11 -9.08 -20.36
N VAL A 44 29.14 -9.50 -21.64
CA VAL A 44 28.08 -10.33 -22.25
C VAL A 44 27.93 -11.67 -21.50
N LYS A 45 29.06 -12.30 -21.13
CA LYS A 45 29.03 -13.53 -20.32
C LYS A 45 28.39 -13.28 -18.95
N ALA A 46 28.74 -12.20 -18.27
CA ALA A 46 28.17 -11.84 -16.98
C ALA A 46 26.67 -11.51 -17.10
N LYS A 47 26.26 -10.77 -18.14
CA LYS A 47 24.87 -10.46 -18.46
C LYS A 47 24.03 -11.74 -18.61
N ASN A 48 24.50 -12.68 -19.41
CA ASN A 48 23.79 -13.95 -19.63
C ASN A 48 23.69 -14.79 -18.34
N ALA A 49 24.75 -14.84 -17.54
CA ALA A 49 24.75 -15.55 -16.26
C ALA A 49 23.78 -14.90 -15.26
N ALA A 50 23.74 -13.57 -15.19
CA ALA A 50 22.81 -12.84 -14.35
C ALA A 50 21.34 -13.06 -14.76
N LEU A 51 21.04 -13.13 -16.06
CA LEU A 51 19.69 -13.42 -16.54
C LEU A 51 19.22 -14.84 -16.18
N VAL A 52 20.10 -15.82 -16.27
CA VAL A 52 19.80 -17.21 -15.85
C VAL A 52 19.52 -17.26 -14.34
N GLU A 53 20.39 -16.64 -13.55
CA GLU A 53 20.23 -16.58 -12.09
C GLU A 53 18.92 -15.89 -11.69
N LEU A 54 18.55 -14.78 -12.33
CA LEU A 54 17.28 -14.09 -12.08
C LEU A 54 16.07 -14.95 -12.43
N GLY A 55 16.16 -15.76 -13.49
CA GLY A 55 15.13 -16.76 -13.83
C GLY A 55 14.94 -17.80 -12.73
N GLU A 56 16.04 -18.35 -12.20
CA GLU A 56 15.99 -19.31 -11.09
C GLU A 56 15.44 -18.68 -9.80
N LEU A 57 15.79 -17.42 -9.53
CA LEU A 57 15.26 -16.67 -8.39
C LEU A 57 13.76 -16.41 -8.54
N TYR A 58 13.29 -16.05 -9.74
CA TYR A 58 11.88 -15.91 -10.03
C TYR A 58 11.10 -17.20 -9.72
N ASP A 59 11.57 -18.35 -10.22
CA ASP A 59 10.89 -19.62 -10.01
C ASP A 59 10.84 -20.02 -8.53
N ARG A 60 11.91 -19.80 -7.76
CA ARG A 60 11.93 -20.01 -6.30
C ARG A 60 11.00 -19.07 -5.57
N ALA A 61 11.02 -17.78 -5.92
CA ALA A 61 10.18 -16.76 -5.33
C ALA A 61 8.69 -17.06 -5.55
N ARG A 62 8.31 -17.40 -6.77
CA ARG A 62 6.93 -17.75 -7.12
C ARG A 62 6.37 -18.88 -6.25
N LEU A 63 7.20 -19.86 -5.89
CA LEU A 63 6.81 -20.99 -5.04
C LEU A 63 6.74 -20.63 -3.55
N SER A 64 7.54 -19.65 -3.09
CA SER A 64 7.68 -19.35 -1.66
C SER A 64 6.88 -18.15 -1.17
N VAL A 65 6.66 -17.13 -2.02
CA VAL A 65 5.98 -15.87 -1.64
C VAL A 65 4.87 -15.45 -2.61
N GLY A 66 4.68 -16.19 -3.72
CA GLY A 66 3.64 -15.92 -4.70
C GLY A 66 4.14 -15.15 -5.92
N GLU A 67 3.25 -15.03 -6.92
CA GLU A 67 3.59 -14.49 -8.25
C GLU A 67 3.84 -12.97 -8.20
N GLY A 68 3.10 -12.24 -7.33
CA GLY A 68 3.24 -10.78 -7.20
C GLY A 68 4.64 -10.36 -6.75
N ASP A 69 5.11 -10.92 -5.64
CA ASP A 69 6.45 -10.58 -5.10
C ASP A 69 7.58 -11.09 -6.01
N ALA A 70 7.35 -12.18 -6.75
CA ALA A 70 8.33 -12.72 -7.69
C ALA A 70 8.56 -11.80 -8.91
N GLN A 71 7.63 -10.93 -9.27
CA GLN A 71 7.72 -10.01 -10.41
C GLN A 71 8.96 -9.10 -10.36
N ILE A 72 9.50 -8.83 -9.19
CA ILE A 72 10.73 -8.03 -9.04
C ILE A 72 11.89 -8.59 -9.85
N PHE A 73 12.01 -9.91 -9.96
CA PHE A 73 13.07 -10.55 -10.76
C PHE A 73 12.85 -10.41 -12.26
N VAL A 74 11.59 -10.34 -12.70
CA VAL A 74 11.25 -10.03 -14.11
C VAL A 74 11.65 -8.59 -14.42
N ILE A 75 11.39 -7.65 -13.51
CA ILE A 75 11.80 -6.25 -13.65
C ILE A 75 13.33 -6.15 -13.72
N HIS A 76 14.06 -6.89 -12.87
CA HIS A 76 15.52 -6.93 -12.94
C HIS A 76 16.04 -7.49 -14.29
N GLN A 77 15.36 -8.49 -14.86
CA GLN A 77 15.69 -8.98 -16.20
C GLN A 77 15.43 -7.92 -17.27
N MET A 78 14.31 -7.18 -17.17
CA MET A 78 14.00 -6.08 -18.09
C MET A 78 15.06 -4.98 -18.00
N LEU A 79 15.49 -4.59 -16.79
CA LEU A 79 16.56 -3.58 -16.59
C LEU A 79 17.89 -4.02 -17.24
N ILE A 80 18.29 -5.28 -17.09
CA ILE A 80 19.52 -5.82 -17.72
C ILE A 80 19.42 -5.82 -19.24
N THR A 81 18.22 -5.99 -19.79
CA THR A 81 17.97 -6.06 -21.23
C THR A 81 17.53 -4.73 -21.82
N ASP A 82 17.38 -3.70 -21.02
CA ASP A 82 17.02 -2.35 -21.47
C ASP A 82 18.05 -1.82 -22.47
N GLU A 83 17.59 -1.32 -23.61
CA GLU A 83 18.44 -0.90 -24.73
C GLU A 83 19.33 0.30 -24.35
N GLN A 84 18.83 1.24 -23.58
CA GLN A 84 19.60 2.42 -23.17
C GLN A 84 20.67 2.04 -22.14
N TYR A 85 20.33 1.18 -21.19
CA TYR A 85 21.25 0.68 -20.18
C TYR A 85 22.37 -0.14 -20.83
N ASP A 86 22.03 -1.10 -21.68
CA ASP A 86 22.99 -1.98 -22.37
C ASP A 86 23.90 -1.20 -23.34
N SER A 87 23.33 -0.29 -24.15
CA SER A 87 24.10 0.50 -25.10
C SER A 87 25.06 1.47 -24.39
N SER A 88 24.66 2.03 -23.24
CA SER A 88 25.55 2.89 -22.45
C SER A 88 26.76 2.13 -21.91
N ILE A 89 26.57 0.89 -21.45
CA ILE A 89 27.67 0.02 -21.02
C ILE A 89 28.57 -0.34 -22.22
N ARG A 90 27.95 -0.72 -23.34
CA ARG A 90 28.67 -1.07 -24.57
C ARG A 90 29.54 0.08 -25.06
N THR A 91 29.01 1.28 -25.16
CA THR A 91 29.76 2.49 -25.57
C THR A 91 30.96 2.72 -24.67
N LYS A 92 30.81 2.61 -23.36
CA LYS A 92 31.95 2.79 -22.43
C LYS A 92 33.04 1.75 -22.60
N ILE A 93 32.67 0.50 -22.97
CA ILE A 93 33.66 -0.57 -23.19
C ILE A 93 34.31 -0.44 -24.57
N LEU A 94 33.50 -0.38 -25.64
CA LEU A 94 34.01 -0.47 -27.01
C LEU A 94 34.55 0.84 -27.54
N ASP A 95 33.86 1.97 -27.27
CA ASP A 95 34.23 3.27 -27.84
C ASP A 95 35.15 4.05 -26.88
N GLU A 96 34.88 3.97 -25.57
CA GLU A 96 35.69 4.66 -24.58
C GLU A 96 36.81 3.79 -23.99
N HIS A 97 36.89 2.51 -24.33
CA HIS A 97 37.93 1.54 -23.93
C HIS A 97 38.06 1.33 -22.42
N PHE A 98 36.97 1.42 -21.63
CA PHE A 98 37.02 1.14 -20.19
C PHE A 98 36.80 -0.35 -19.90
N ASN A 99 37.33 -0.79 -18.76
CA ASN A 99 37.07 -2.13 -18.22
C ASN A 99 35.58 -2.36 -17.91
N ALA A 100 35.11 -3.58 -18.01
CA ALA A 100 33.71 -3.96 -17.92
C ALA A 100 33.08 -3.62 -16.55
N ASP A 101 33.79 -3.85 -15.45
CA ASP A 101 33.33 -3.52 -14.10
C ASP A 101 33.12 -2.01 -13.88
N TYR A 102 34.05 -1.16 -14.36
CA TYR A 102 33.86 0.28 -14.34
C TYR A 102 32.70 0.73 -15.23
N ALA A 103 32.57 0.18 -16.42
CA ALA A 103 31.49 0.52 -17.34
C ALA A 103 30.12 0.21 -16.72
N VAL A 104 29.93 -0.96 -16.11
CA VAL A 104 28.71 -1.35 -15.40
C VAL A 104 28.48 -0.43 -14.19
N ALA A 105 29.45 -0.27 -13.30
CA ALA A 105 29.29 0.51 -12.08
C ALA A 105 28.96 1.99 -12.36
N SER A 106 29.65 2.61 -13.35
CA SER A 106 29.43 4.02 -13.71
C SER A 106 28.08 4.24 -14.39
N THR A 107 27.63 3.33 -15.28
CA THR A 107 26.32 3.40 -15.92
C THR A 107 25.23 3.22 -14.89
N SER A 108 25.30 2.21 -14.03
CA SER A 108 24.32 1.94 -12.99
C SER A 108 24.20 3.11 -12.01
N ARG A 109 25.31 3.75 -11.65
CA ARG A 109 25.29 4.97 -10.81
C ARG A 109 24.50 6.08 -11.48
N SER A 110 24.79 6.38 -12.74
CA SER A 110 24.09 7.43 -13.49
C SER A 110 22.59 7.15 -13.62
N PHE A 111 22.21 5.90 -13.89
CA PHE A 111 20.80 5.50 -13.97
C PHE A 111 20.10 5.58 -12.60
N ALA A 112 20.75 5.11 -11.53
CA ALA A 112 20.20 5.18 -10.18
C ALA A 112 20.05 6.64 -9.71
N GLU A 113 21.01 7.53 -10.01
CA GLU A 113 20.93 8.95 -9.69
C GLU A 113 19.81 9.64 -10.48
N MET A 114 19.63 9.31 -11.76
CA MET A 114 18.56 9.82 -12.59
C MET A 114 17.19 9.42 -12.01
N LEU A 115 16.99 8.15 -11.68
CA LEU A 115 15.76 7.65 -11.09
C LEU A 115 15.49 8.26 -9.70
N ALA A 116 16.52 8.44 -8.88
CA ALA A 116 16.39 9.03 -7.54
C ALA A 116 16.02 10.53 -7.58
N GLN A 117 16.25 11.22 -8.68
CA GLN A 117 15.89 12.64 -8.88
C GLN A 117 14.53 12.85 -9.52
N MET A 118 13.84 11.77 -9.93
CA MET A 118 12.49 11.86 -10.47
C MET A 118 11.49 12.18 -9.36
N ASP A 119 10.41 12.91 -9.69
CA ASP A 119 9.38 13.32 -8.73
C ASP A 119 8.48 12.15 -8.26
N SER A 120 8.58 10.98 -8.88
CA SER A 120 7.80 9.79 -8.54
C SER A 120 8.51 8.95 -7.46
N GLU A 121 7.87 8.74 -6.29
CA GLU A 121 8.39 7.82 -5.25
C GLU A 121 8.63 6.41 -5.79
N TYR A 122 7.82 5.97 -6.73
CA TYR A 122 7.98 4.71 -7.42
C TYR A 122 9.30 4.66 -8.18
N MET A 123 9.60 5.66 -9.03
CA MET A 123 10.86 5.73 -9.76
C MET A 123 12.07 5.86 -8.82
N GLN A 124 11.93 6.60 -7.72
CA GLN A 124 12.97 6.67 -6.69
C GLN A 124 13.25 5.30 -6.06
N SER A 125 12.22 4.48 -5.84
CA SER A 125 12.39 3.12 -5.33
C SER A 125 13.13 2.21 -6.33
N ARG A 126 12.95 2.42 -7.63
CA ARG A 126 13.66 1.68 -8.71
C ARG A 126 15.17 1.95 -8.75
N ALA A 127 15.63 3.05 -8.15
CA ALA A 127 17.07 3.27 -7.98
C ALA A 127 17.75 2.15 -7.16
N ALA A 128 17.02 1.51 -6.24
CA ALA A 128 17.50 0.34 -5.51
C ALA A 128 17.61 -0.89 -6.41
N ASP A 129 16.67 -1.09 -7.32
CA ASP A 129 16.67 -2.22 -8.26
C ASP A 129 17.85 -2.11 -9.25
N VAL A 130 18.14 -0.90 -9.75
CA VAL A 130 19.34 -0.66 -10.59
C VAL A 130 20.62 -1.02 -9.83
N LYS A 131 20.70 -0.71 -8.54
CA LYS A 131 21.84 -1.08 -7.71
C LYS A 131 21.94 -2.60 -7.49
N ASP A 132 20.83 -3.28 -7.30
CA ASP A 132 20.79 -4.75 -7.16
C ASP A 132 21.28 -5.43 -8.45
N VAL A 133 20.74 -5.03 -9.59
CA VAL A 133 21.17 -5.48 -10.93
C VAL A 133 22.67 -5.22 -11.14
N SER A 134 23.16 -4.02 -10.81
CA SER A 134 24.57 -3.67 -10.92
C SER A 134 25.46 -4.60 -10.10
N ASN A 135 25.10 -4.80 -8.82
CA ASN A 135 25.88 -5.66 -7.93
C ASN A 135 25.92 -7.11 -8.44
N ARG A 136 24.85 -7.59 -9.03
CA ARG A 136 24.78 -8.93 -9.64
C ARG A 136 25.71 -9.04 -10.85
N LEU A 137 25.65 -8.07 -11.77
CA LEU A 137 26.55 -8.02 -12.92
C LEU A 137 28.02 -7.97 -12.49
N LEU A 138 28.35 -7.10 -11.50
CA LEU A 138 29.71 -6.97 -10.97
C LEU A 138 30.21 -8.26 -10.33
N ARG A 139 29.37 -8.99 -9.59
CA ARG A 139 29.73 -10.30 -9.04
C ARG A 139 30.12 -11.29 -10.13
N HIS A 140 29.35 -11.36 -11.20
CA HIS A 140 29.67 -12.24 -12.32
C HIS A 140 30.92 -11.80 -13.08
N ILE A 141 31.15 -10.49 -13.27
CA ILE A 141 32.38 -9.95 -13.92
C ILE A 141 33.61 -10.27 -13.09
N LEU A 142 33.53 -10.09 -11.76
CA LEU A 142 34.64 -10.25 -10.83
C LEU A 142 34.79 -11.70 -10.31
N ASN A 143 33.91 -12.61 -10.71
CA ASN A 143 33.83 -13.99 -10.24
C ASN A 143 33.75 -14.11 -8.71
N CYS A 144 33.00 -13.22 -8.05
CA CYS A 144 32.77 -13.26 -6.61
C CYS A 144 31.55 -14.15 -6.28
N ALA A 145 31.67 -15.01 -5.28
CA ALA A 145 30.54 -15.81 -4.79
C ALA A 145 29.60 -14.97 -3.91
N ASP A 146 28.30 -15.31 -3.94
CA ASP A 146 27.34 -14.77 -2.99
C ASP A 146 27.68 -15.21 -1.57
N LYS A 147 27.94 -14.26 -0.68
CA LYS A 147 28.15 -14.51 0.73
C LYS A 147 26.91 -14.07 1.50
N LEU A 148 25.91 -14.93 1.52
CA LEU A 148 24.80 -14.74 2.47
C LEU A 148 25.27 -14.97 3.90
N PRO A 149 24.74 -14.24 4.89
CA PRO A 149 25.08 -14.47 6.28
C PRO A 149 24.69 -15.91 6.68
N ILE A 150 25.58 -16.60 7.35
CA ILE A 150 25.26 -17.88 7.99
C ILE A 150 24.37 -17.55 9.19
N LEU A 151 23.06 -17.60 8.98
CA LEU A 151 22.09 -17.29 10.03
C LEU A 151 22.13 -18.35 11.12
N ARG A 152 22.38 -17.91 12.35
CA ARG A 152 22.15 -18.70 13.56
C ARG A 152 20.66 -18.69 13.89
N GLU A 153 20.22 -19.64 14.69
CA GLU A 153 18.84 -19.63 15.20
C GLU A 153 18.55 -18.33 15.98
N ASN A 154 17.34 -17.81 15.82
CA ASN A 154 16.88 -16.57 16.47
C ASN A 154 17.74 -15.32 16.14
N ALA A 155 18.10 -15.13 14.89
CA ALA A 155 18.87 -13.98 14.46
C ALA A 155 18.02 -12.70 14.37
N ILE A 156 18.55 -11.59 14.90
CA ILE A 156 18.10 -10.22 14.56
C ILE A 156 19.09 -9.68 13.54
N ILE A 157 18.63 -9.52 12.32
CA ILE A 157 19.48 -9.10 11.20
C ILE A 157 19.73 -7.59 11.27
N CYS A 158 21.01 -7.22 11.36
CA CYS A 158 21.50 -5.86 11.35
C CYS A 158 22.20 -5.56 10.02
N THR A 159 21.76 -4.52 9.30
CA THR A 159 22.34 -4.19 7.99
C THR A 159 22.18 -2.71 7.67
N GLY A 160 22.77 -2.24 6.58
CA GLY A 160 22.50 -0.91 6.01
C GLY A 160 21.07 -0.81 5.51
N ASP A 161 20.74 -1.63 4.54
CA ASP A 161 19.40 -1.93 4.00
C ASP A 161 19.51 -3.23 3.20
N LEU A 162 18.41 -3.97 2.99
CA LEU A 162 18.40 -5.21 2.22
C LEU A 162 17.86 -4.97 0.80
N MET A 163 18.49 -5.63 -0.16
CA MET A 163 17.97 -5.69 -1.52
C MET A 163 16.89 -6.79 -1.65
N PRO A 164 15.99 -6.68 -2.63
CA PRO A 164 14.96 -7.69 -2.86
C PRO A 164 15.51 -9.10 -2.99
N SER A 165 16.57 -9.27 -3.77
CA SER A 165 17.22 -10.57 -3.97
C SER A 165 17.80 -11.17 -2.69
N GLU A 166 18.40 -10.35 -1.83
CA GLU A 166 18.98 -10.78 -0.55
C GLU A 166 17.89 -11.32 0.40
N THR A 167 16.74 -10.64 0.44
CA THR A 167 15.61 -11.03 1.30
C THR A 167 15.02 -12.39 0.92
N MET A 168 15.08 -12.74 -0.37
CA MET A 168 14.56 -14.01 -0.87
C MET A 168 15.47 -15.20 -0.59
N LEU A 169 16.77 -14.94 -0.49
CA LEU A 169 17.78 -15.97 -0.26
C LEU A 169 17.99 -16.30 1.22
N MET A 170 17.49 -15.46 2.15
CA MET A 170 17.62 -15.66 3.59
C MET A 170 16.70 -16.77 4.11
N ASP A 171 17.19 -17.58 5.05
CA ASP A 171 16.39 -18.57 5.78
C ASP A 171 15.44 -17.87 6.77
N LYS A 172 14.22 -17.62 6.31
CA LYS A 172 13.18 -16.88 7.04
C LYS A 172 12.83 -17.51 8.40
N ALA A 173 12.98 -18.82 8.55
CA ALA A 173 12.66 -19.51 9.80
C ALA A 173 13.61 -19.11 10.96
N LYS A 174 14.84 -18.70 10.63
CA LYS A 174 15.85 -18.29 11.61
C LYS A 174 15.81 -16.81 11.97
N ILE A 175 15.05 -16.00 11.23
CA ILE A 175 14.98 -14.56 11.43
C ILE A 175 13.90 -14.23 12.44
N LYS A 176 14.24 -13.45 13.47
CA LYS A 176 13.32 -12.97 14.51
C LYS A 176 13.02 -11.48 14.39
N GLY A 177 13.85 -10.71 13.69
CA GLY A 177 13.63 -9.29 13.47
C GLY A 177 14.68 -8.68 12.57
N PHE A 178 14.40 -7.44 12.14
CA PHE A 178 15.31 -6.63 11.33
C PHE A 178 15.60 -5.29 11.99
N CYS A 179 16.86 -4.87 11.91
CA CYS A 179 17.30 -3.54 12.32
C CYS A 179 18.19 -2.95 11.23
N THR A 180 17.78 -1.84 10.59
CA THR A 180 18.56 -1.25 9.51
C THR A 180 19.09 0.14 9.85
N ARG A 181 20.34 0.43 9.45
CA ARG A 181 20.97 1.74 9.63
C ARG A 181 20.27 2.83 8.84
N SER A 182 19.81 2.50 7.64
CA SER A 182 19.07 3.38 6.73
C SER A 182 17.76 2.72 6.27
N GLY A 183 17.06 3.33 5.33
CA GLY A 183 15.81 2.82 4.81
C GLY A 183 14.57 3.51 5.38
N SER A 184 13.44 3.27 4.75
CA SER A 184 12.13 3.82 5.12
C SER A 184 11.19 2.71 5.58
N VAL A 185 10.02 3.11 6.10
CA VAL A 185 8.94 2.16 6.46
C VAL A 185 8.33 1.45 5.26
N ASN A 186 8.70 1.87 4.05
CA ASN A 186 8.30 1.29 2.77
C ASN A 186 9.46 0.58 2.05
N SER A 187 10.64 0.44 2.69
CA SER A 187 11.77 -0.31 2.11
C SER A 187 11.45 -1.80 1.99
N HIS A 188 12.19 -2.51 1.13
CA HIS A 188 12.02 -3.95 0.94
C HIS A 188 12.18 -4.74 2.25
N THR A 189 13.13 -4.35 3.12
CA THR A 189 13.25 -4.93 4.47
C THR A 189 11.99 -4.74 5.30
N ALA A 190 11.39 -3.55 5.22
CA ALA A 190 10.17 -3.23 5.95
C ALA A 190 8.97 -4.05 5.45
N ILE A 191 8.83 -4.22 4.15
CA ILE A 191 7.78 -5.03 3.52
C ILE A 191 7.96 -6.49 3.94
N LEU A 192 9.17 -7.05 3.84
CA LEU A 192 9.46 -8.40 4.27
C LEU A 192 9.10 -8.65 5.74
N ALA A 193 9.47 -7.72 6.64
CA ALA A 193 9.15 -7.84 8.06
C ALA A 193 7.63 -7.85 8.32
N LYS A 194 6.88 -7.00 7.62
CA LYS A 194 5.39 -6.98 7.69
C LYS A 194 4.81 -8.31 7.23
N ASN A 195 5.28 -8.86 6.11
CA ASN A 195 4.79 -10.13 5.55
C ASN A 195 5.11 -11.32 6.47
N LEU A 196 6.29 -11.32 7.11
CA LEU A 196 6.67 -12.33 8.10
C LEU A 196 6.00 -12.13 9.46
N GLY A 197 5.42 -10.97 9.73
CA GLY A 197 4.83 -10.63 11.04
C GLY A 197 5.86 -10.52 12.16
N ILE A 198 7.11 -10.14 11.84
CA ILE A 198 8.21 -10.00 12.80
C ILE A 198 8.59 -8.53 13.00
N PRO A 199 9.13 -8.13 14.19
CA PRO A 199 9.48 -6.74 14.43
C PRO A 199 10.61 -6.27 13.52
N ALA A 200 10.49 -5.03 13.05
CA ALA A 200 11.55 -4.36 12.33
C ALA A 200 11.64 -2.88 12.70
N ILE A 201 12.85 -2.40 12.76
CA ILE A 201 13.20 -1.02 13.04
C ILE A 201 14.13 -0.54 11.93
N VAL A 202 13.82 0.59 11.32
CA VAL A 202 14.61 1.18 10.24
C VAL A 202 15.15 2.55 10.65
N ASN A 203 16.18 2.99 9.94
CA ASN A 203 16.80 4.32 10.13
C ASN A 203 17.32 4.57 11.55
N VAL A 204 18.04 3.60 12.10
CA VAL A 204 18.70 3.72 13.42
C VAL A 204 20.04 4.45 13.35
N GLY A 205 20.56 4.73 12.15
CA GLY A 205 21.78 5.50 11.96
C GLY A 205 23.07 4.77 12.34
N ALA A 206 24.10 5.56 12.65
CA ALA A 206 25.44 5.06 12.95
C ALA A 206 25.57 4.43 14.36
N GLU A 207 24.56 4.57 15.22
CA GLU A 207 24.55 3.97 16.55
C GLU A 207 24.57 2.42 16.50
N LEU A 208 24.11 1.85 15.38
CA LEU A 208 24.18 0.41 15.13
C LEU A 208 25.60 0.02 14.69
N SER A 209 26.48 -0.20 15.66
CA SER A 209 27.90 -0.57 15.46
C SER A 209 28.08 -2.09 15.30
N ASP A 210 29.00 -2.47 14.41
CA ASP A 210 29.38 -3.88 14.20
C ASP A 210 30.02 -4.55 15.44
N GLU A 211 30.46 -3.75 16.41
CA GLU A 211 30.94 -4.24 17.73
C GLU A 211 29.87 -5.01 18.51
N TYR A 212 28.61 -4.92 18.09
CA TYR A 212 27.52 -5.64 18.71
C TYR A 212 27.23 -7.01 18.08
N GLU A 213 28.04 -7.46 17.09
CA GLU A 213 27.91 -8.78 16.48
C GLU A 213 27.85 -9.90 17.53
N GLY A 214 26.85 -10.76 17.43
CA GLY A 214 26.65 -11.91 18.31
C GLY A 214 26.09 -11.60 19.70
N LYS A 215 25.91 -10.32 20.07
CA LYS A 215 25.34 -9.94 21.37
C LYS A 215 23.86 -10.28 21.44
N GLU A 216 23.41 -10.63 22.65
CA GLU A 216 21.99 -10.80 22.96
C GLU A 216 21.26 -9.45 22.86
N ALA A 217 20.12 -9.43 22.20
CA ALA A 217 19.32 -8.21 22.06
C ALA A 217 17.82 -8.50 22.08
N VAL A 218 17.05 -7.47 22.41
CA VAL A 218 15.59 -7.48 22.29
C VAL A 218 15.17 -6.32 21.40
N LEU A 219 14.41 -6.63 20.36
CA LEU A 219 13.85 -5.70 19.42
C LEU A 219 12.39 -5.40 19.79
N ASP A 220 12.11 -4.21 20.27
CA ASP A 220 10.75 -3.73 20.55
C ASP A 220 10.21 -2.94 19.36
N GLY A 221 9.53 -3.62 18.47
CA GLY A 221 8.89 -3.02 17.30
C GLY A 221 7.73 -2.07 17.65
N TYR A 222 7.13 -2.13 18.83
CA TYR A 222 6.08 -1.18 19.24
C TYR A 222 6.64 0.21 19.54
N SER A 223 7.81 0.28 20.20
CA SER A 223 8.47 1.56 20.54
C SER A 223 9.53 1.99 19.51
N GLY A 224 9.89 1.10 18.58
CA GLY A 224 10.98 1.34 17.63
C GLY A 224 12.35 1.35 18.34
N THR A 225 12.57 0.47 19.34
CA THR A 225 13.80 0.47 20.15
C THR A 225 14.47 -0.90 20.12
N LEU A 226 15.77 -0.90 19.85
CA LEU A 226 16.64 -2.06 20.00
C LEU A 226 17.38 -1.96 21.34
N TYR A 227 17.22 -2.95 22.19
CA TYR A 227 17.94 -3.09 23.46
C TYR A 227 19.03 -4.13 23.31
N ILE A 228 20.30 -3.74 23.50
CA ILE A 228 21.47 -4.60 23.41
C ILE A 228 21.94 -4.91 24.82
N GLU A 229 22.12 -6.19 25.12
CA GLU A 229 22.46 -6.71 26.47
C GLU A 229 21.54 -6.09 27.53
N PRO A 230 20.19 -6.25 27.40
CA PRO A 230 19.23 -5.68 28.33
C PRO A 230 19.41 -6.28 29.73
N ASP A 231 19.27 -5.45 30.75
CA ASP A 231 19.28 -5.93 32.15
C ASP A 231 17.96 -6.67 32.48
N GLU A 232 17.97 -7.39 33.61
CA GLU A 232 16.81 -8.17 34.03
C GLU A 232 15.54 -7.33 34.21
N HIS A 233 15.67 -6.09 34.66
CA HIS A 233 14.52 -5.19 34.82
C HIS A 233 13.88 -4.87 33.49
N THR A 234 14.67 -4.49 32.50
CA THR A 234 14.22 -4.21 31.12
C THR A 234 13.61 -5.45 30.47
N LEU A 235 14.24 -6.62 30.64
CA LEU A 235 13.69 -7.89 30.13
C LEU A 235 12.30 -8.16 30.70
N ARG A 236 12.11 -8.05 32.02
CA ARG A 236 10.79 -8.24 32.65
C ARG A 236 9.74 -7.24 32.15
N GLN A 237 10.13 -5.98 31.92
CA GLN A 237 9.22 -4.97 31.37
C GLN A 237 8.80 -5.34 29.93
N LEU A 238 9.72 -5.78 29.09
CA LEU A 238 9.44 -6.17 27.71
C LEU A 238 8.60 -7.45 27.64
N GLU A 239 8.88 -8.45 28.47
CA GLU A 239 8.06 -9.66 28.62
C GLU A 239 6.64 -9.35 29.09
N TYR A 240 6.49 -8.42 30.05
CA TYR A 240 5.18 -7.94 30.49
C TYR A 240 4.44 -7.23 29.35
N LYS A 241 5.13 -6.37 28.61
CA LYS A 241 4.56 -5.66 27.44
C LYS A 241 4.10 -6.65 26.38
N GLU A 242 4.92 -7.66 26.06
CA GLU A 242 4.58 -8.71 25.09
C GLU A 242 3.33 -9.49 25.54
N ALA A 243 3.28 -9.89 26.81
CA ALA A 243 2.14 -10.59 27.38
C ALA A 243 0.85 -9.72 27.34
N VAL A 244 0.95 -8.42 27.61
CA VAL A 244 -0.18 -7.48 27.51
C VAL A 244 -0.66 -7.34 26.08
N GLU A 245 0.24 -7.12 25.14
CA GLU A 245 -0.12 -6.99 23.72
C GLU A 245 -0.66 -8.32 23.15
N GLY A 246 -0.08 -9.44 23.54
CA GLY A 246 -0.59 -10.78 23.19
C GLY A 246 -2.02 -11.00 23.69
N ARG A 247 -2.31 -10.64 24.95
CA ARG A 247 -3.68 -10.70 25.51
C ARG A 247 -4.64 -9.76 24.78
N LYS A 248 -4.21 -8.54 24.42
CA LYS A 248 -5.03 -7.63 23.62
C LYS A 248 -5.39 -8.25 22.27
N LYS A 249 -4.41 -8.83 21.58
CA LYS A 249 -4.61 -9.50 20.28
C LYS A 249 -5.57 -10.70 20.40
N GLU A 250 -5.40 -11.50 21.47
CA GLU A 250 -6.32 -12.62 21.75
C GLU A 250 -7.75 -12.13 22.01
N LEU A 251 -7.92 -11.09 22.85
CA LEU A 251 -9.22 -10.50 23.11
C LEU A 251 -9.88 -9.95 21.84
N LEU A 252 -9.11 -9.32 20.96
CA LEU A 252 -9.61 -8.87 19.67
C LEU A 252 -10.03 -10.06 18.79
N THR A 253 -9.25 -11.13 18.75
CA THR A 253 -9.57 -12.33 17.98
C THR A 253 -10.88 -12.97 18.43
N ARG A 254 -11.22 -12.95 19.73
CA ARG A 254 -12.51 -13.43 20.27
C ARG A 254 -13.73 -12.60 19.81
N LEU A 255 -13.49 -11.43 19.21
CA LEU A 255 -14.56 -10.61 18.64
C LEU A 255 -14.96 -11.02 17.22
N LYS A 256 -14.24 -11.94 16.58
CA LYS A 256 -14.63 -12.48 15.27
C LYS A 256 -16.01 -13.13 15.36
N GLY A 257 -16.82 -12.93 14.33
CA GLY A 257 -18.22 -13.40 14.29
C GLY A 257 -19.19 -12.61 15.18
N ARG A 258 -18.71 -11.63 15.96
CA ARG A 258 -19.60 -10.81 16.80
C ARG A 258 -20.14 -9.63 16.01
N LYS A 259 -21.40 -9.27 16.26
CA LYS A 259 -22.04 -8.09 15.66
C LYS A 259 -21.34 -6.79 16.08
N ASN A 260 -21.32 -5.82 15.17
CA ASN A 260 -20.85 -4.47 15.43
C ASN A 260 -22.03 -3.66 16.01
N ILE A 261 -22.25 -3.76 17.30
CA ILE A 261 -23.40 -3.19 17.99
C ILE A 261 -22.95 -2.50 19.28
N THR A 262 -23.47 -1.32 19.55
CA THR A 262 -23.26 -0.59 20.82
C THR A 262 -23.94 -1.30 21.99
N ARG A 263 -23.65 -0.87 23.22
CA ARG A 263 -24.28 -1.45 24.42
C ARG A 263 -25.79 -1.24 24.48
N ASP A 264 -26.28 -0.19 23.85
CA ASP A 264 -27.68 0.20 23.78
C ASP A 264 -28.40 -0.21 22.49
N GLY A 265 -27.72 -1.00 21.64
CA GLY A 265 -28.36 -1.70 20.53
C GLY A 265 -28.26 -1.01 19.17
N HIS A 266 -27.47 0.08 19.03
CA HIS A 266 -27.24 0.69 17.72
C HIS A 266 -26.25 -0.16 16.90
N GLU A 267 -26.61 -0.57 15.69
CA GLU A 267 -25.81 -1.42 14.81
C GLU A 267 -25.13 -0.56 13.73
N ILE A 268 -23.83 -0.79 13.50
CA ILE A 268 -23.05 -0.13 12.44
C ILE A 268 -22.29 -1.16 11.60
N LYS A 269 -22.12 -0.89 10.30
CA LYS A 269 -21.27 -1.71 9.45
C LYS A 269 -19.80 -1.34 9.62
N ILE A 270 -18.93 -2.34 9.78
CA ILE A 270 -17.47 -2.17 9.77
C ILE A 270 -16.92 -2.96 8.61
N TYR A 271 -16.41 -2.23 7.61
CA TYR A 271 -15.87 -2.77 6.37
C TYR A 271 -14.37 -2.54 6.28
N ALA A 272 -13.72 -3.18 5.31
CA ALA A 272 -12.30 -3.00 5.06
C ALA A 272 -12.05 -2.15 3.80
N ASN A 273 -11.00 -1.32 3.85
CA ASN A 273 -10.39 -0.70 2.68
C ASN A 273 -9.29 -1.63 2.17
N ILE A 274 -9.23 -1.88 0.87
CA ILE A 274 -8.19 -2.69 0.25
C ILE A 274 -7.65 -2.04 -1.04
N LEU A 275 -6.39 -2.31 -1.33
CA LEU A 275 -5.69 -1.87 -2.53
C LEU A 275 -5.43 -3.04 -3.49
N ASN A 276 -5.22 -4.25 -2.96
CA ASN A 276 -4.81 -5.42 -3.72
C ASN A 276 -5.40 -6.73 -3.14
N SER A 277 -5.06 -7.84 -3.78
CA SER A 277 -5.53 -9.17 -3.37
C SER A 277 -4.92 -9.68 -2.05
N GLU A 278 -3.77 -9.18 -1.62
CA GLU A 278 -3.14 -9.57 -0.34
C GLU A 278 -3.88 -8.94 0.84
N GLU A 279 -4.27 -7.67 0.70
CA GLU A 279 -5.10 -6.99 1.70
C GLU A 279 -6.50 -7.61 1.80
N LEU A 280 -7.01 -8.21 0.72
CA LEU A 280 -8.26 -8.99 0.73
C LEU A 280 -8.18 -10.17 1.71
N GLU A 281 -7.09 -10.95 1.69
CA GLU A 281 -6.90 -12.03 2.66
C GLU A 281 -6.85 -11.50 4.09
N SER A 282 -6.20 -10.35 4.29
CA SER A 282 -6.17 -9.66 5.57
C SER A 282 -7.56 -9.20 6.01
N ALA A 283 -8.39 -8.70 5.10
CA ALA A 283 -9.77 -8.29 5.39
C ALA A 283 -10.62 -9.49 5.85
N VAL A 284 -10.53 -10.62 5.16
CA VAL A 284 -11.19 -11.88 5.55
C VAL A 284 -10.67 -12.37 6.90
N LYS A 285 -9.35 -12.40 7.10
CA LYS A 285 -8.71 -12.82 8.36
C LYS A 285 -9.12 -11.97 9.55
N ASN A 286 -9.39 -10.67 9.36
CA ASN A 286 -9.84 -9.76 10.41
C ASN A 286 -11.37 -9.66 10.52
N ASP A 287 -12.11 -10.54 9.83
CA ASP A 287 -13.56 -10.63 9.91
C ASP A 287 -14.28 -9.34 9.54
N ALA A 288 -13.85 -8.71 8.44
CA ALA A 288 -14.53 -7.54 7.89
C ALA A 288 -15.98 -7.89 7.49
N GLY A 289 -16.90 -6.98 7.74
CA GLY A 289 -18.31 -7.14 7.38
C GLY A 289 -18.57 -7.00 5.88
N GLY A 290 -17.59 -6.51 5.12
CA GLY A 290 -17.59 -6.28 3.68
C GLY A 290 -16.31 -5.53 3.28
N ILE A 291 -16.19 -5.21 2.00
CA ILE A 291 -15.19 -4.27 1.50
C ILE A 291 -15.91 -2.94 1.23
N GLY A 292 -15.53 -1.89 1.97
CA GLY A 292 -16.15 -0.56 1.84
C GLY A 292 -15.42 0.35 0.86
N LEU A 293 -14.17 0.01 0.52
CA LEU A 293 -13.42 0.67 -0.52
C LEU A 293 -12.39 -0.29 -1.12
N PHE A 294 -12.60 -0.70 -2.35
CA PHE A 294 -11.57 -1.32 -3.17
C PHE A 294 -11.08 -0.29 -4.20
N ARG A 295 -9.86 0.19 -4.01
CA ARG A 295 -9.23 1.15 -4.92
C ARG A 295 -8.70 0.44 -6.15
N THR A 296 -9.02 0.94 -7.36
CA THR A 296 -8.70 0.25 -8.62
C THR A 296 -7.57 0.88 -9.41
N GLU A 297 -7.14 2.09 -9.08
CA GLU A 297 -6.05 2.79 -9.73
C GLU A 297 -4.71 2.02 -9.66
N PHE A 298 -4.49 1.25 -8.59
CA PHE A 298 -3.29 0.44 -8.42
C PHE A 298 -3.14 -0.68 -9.46
N MET A 299 -4.22 -1.08 -10.12
CA MET A 299 -4.14 -2.05 -11.23
C MET A 299 -3.47 -1.47 -12.48
N CYS A 300 -3.36 -0.13 -12.56
CA CYS A 300 -2.78 0.56 -13.70
C CYS A 300 -1.28 0.82 -13.54
N PHE A 301 -0.76 0.80 -12.30
CA PHE A 301 0.66 1.01 -12.05
C PHE A 301 1.50 -0.14 -12.60
N ASP A 302 2.73 0.16 -12.99
CA ASP A 302 3.71 -0.81 -13.52
C ASP A 302 3.28 -1.48 -14.84
N ARG A 303 2.41 -0.83 -15.62
CA ARG A 303 1.91 -1.36 -16.88
C ARG A 303 2.09 -0.37 -18.03
N PRO A 304 2.48 -0.86 -19.21
CA PRO A 304 2.62 -0.01 -20.39
C PRO A 304 1.28 0.44 -20.98
N ALA A 305 0.17 -0.20 -20.59
CA ALA A 305 -1.18 0.10 -21.03
C ALA A 305 -2.20 -0.15 -19.92
N PHE A 306 -3.38 0.49 -20.04
CA PHE A 306 -4.50 0.22 -19.12
C PHE A 306 -4.84 -1.27 -19.11
N PRO A 307 -5.22 -1.83 -17.93
CA PRO A 307 -5.64 -3.21 -17.80
C PRO A 307 -6.82 -3.50 -18.74
N ASP A 308 -6.74 -4.61 -19.48
CA ASP A 308 -7.85 -5.07 -20.32
C ASP A 308 -9.07 -5.52 -19.48
N GLU A 309 -10.19 -5.76 -20.16
CA GLU A 309 -11.45 -6.16 -19.53
C GLU A 309 -11.32 -7.46 -18.75
N ASP A 310 -10.58 -8.44 -19.27
CA ASP A 310 -10.47 -9.76 -18.65
C ASP A 310 -9.62 -9.72 -17.39
N PHE A 311 -8.48 -9.02 -17.39
CA PHE A 311 -7.67 -8.82 -16.19
C PHE A 311 -8.47 -8.15 -15.07
N GLN A 312 -9.20 -7.08 -15.39
CA GLN A 312 -10.07 -6.38 -14.44
C GLN A 312 -11.19 -7.31 -13.92
N PHE A 313 -11.83 -8.04 -14.83
CA PHE A 313 -12.89 -8.99 -14.48
C PHE A 313 -12.40 -10.06 -13.49
N TYR A 314 -11.25 -10.68 -13.73
CA TYR A 314 -10.71 -11.71 -12.82
C TYR A 314 -10.33 -11.11 -11.45
N THR A 315 -9.81 -9.89 -11.41
CA THR A 315 -9.48 -9.19 -10.17
C THR A 315 -10.74 -8.91 -9.34
N TYR A 316 -11.77 -8.37 -9.95
CA TYR A 316 -13.05 -8.08 -9.26
C TYR A 316 -13.78 -9.35 -8.83
N ARG A 317 -13.80 -10.37 -9.68
CA ARG A 317 -14.36 -11.68 -9.36
C ARG A 317 -13.69 -12.29 -8.14
N LYS A 318 -12.35 -12.28 -8.06
CA LYS A 318 -11.60 -12.79 -6.91
C LYS A 318 -12.03 -12.11 -5.61
N ALA A 319 -12.22 -10.80 -5.63
CA ALA A 319 -12.66 -10.05 -4.45
C ALA A 319 -14.09 -10.42 -4.04
N LEU A 320 -15.02 -10.55 -5.00
CA LEU A 320 -16.41 -10.91 -4.75
C LEU A 320 -16.56 -12.34 -4.21
N GLU A 321 -15.83 -13.29 -4.79
CA GLU A 321 -15.83 -14.69 -4.33
C GLU A 321 -15.24 -14.84 -2.93
N ALA A 322 -14.12 -14.15 -2.62
CA ALA A 322 -13.47 -14.22 -1.32
C ALA A 322 -14.33 -13.63 -0.17
N MET A 323 -15.23 -12.72 -0.49
CA MET A 323 -16.11 -12.10 0.51
C MET A 323 -17.40 -12.91 0.78
N GLU A 324 -17.60 -14.04 0.09
CA GLU A 324 -18.67 -15.02 0.40
C GLU A 324 -20.06 -14.38 0.55
N GLY A 325 -20.46 -13.52 -0.40
CA GLY A 325 -21.76 -12.85 -0.41
C GLY A 325 -21.86 -11.59 0.45
N LYS A 326 -20.79 -11.17 1.15
CA LYS A 326 -20.70 -9.84 1.77
C LYS A 326 -20.51 -8.78 0.70
N GLU A 327 -20.98 -7.56 0.98
CA GLU A 327 -20.90 -6.43 0.05
C GLU A 327 -19.44 -6.03 -0.26
N VAL A 328 -19.15 -5.83 -1.55
CA VAL A 328 -17.85 -5.32 -2.03
C VAL A 328 -18.10 -4.04 -2.82
N ILE A 329 -17.64 -2.91 -2.27
CA ILE A 329 -17.73 -1.60 -2.90
C ILE A 329 -16.43 -1.37 -3.67
N ILE A 330 -16.53 -1.34 -5.01
CA ILE A 330 -15.40 -1.12 -5.90
C ILE A 330 -15.46 0.32 -6.42
N CYS A 331 -14.41 1.09 -6.12
CA CYS A 331 -14.24 2.45 -6.63
C CYS A 331 -13.81 2.41 -8.09
N THR A 332 -14.44 3.19 -8.95
CA THR A 332 -13.93 3.40 -10.30
C THR A 332 -12.62 4.17 -10.26
N TYR A 333 -11.90 4.24 -11.37
CA TYR A 333 -10.58 4.85 -11.40
C TYR A 333 -10.54 6.25 -10.78
N ASP A 334 -9.69 6.41 -9.74
CA ASP A 334 -9.34 7.71 -9.17
C ASP A 334 -7.91 8.10 -9.63
N ILE A 335 -7.71 8.08 -10.96
CA ILE A 335 -6.47 8.46 -11.62
C ILE A 335 -6.40 9.98 -11.71
N GLY A 336 -5.22 10.53 -11.44
CA GLY A 336 -4.93 11.95 -11.39
C GLY A 336 -4.19 12.32 -10.09
N ALA A 337 -3.79 13.58 -9.95
CA ALA A 337 -3.03 14.08 -8.81
C ALA A 337 -1.70 13.32 -8.59
N ASP A 338 -1.60 12.62 -7.47
CA ASP A 338 -0.47 11.78 -7.05
C ASP A 338 -0.55 10.33 -7.57
N LYS A 339 -1.60 10.00 -8.34
CA LYS A 339 -1.92 8.65 -8.80
C LYS A 339 -1.99 8.60 -10.32
N ILE A 340 -0.94 9.01 -10.99
CA ILE A 340 -0.85 8.98 -12.45
C ILE A 340 0.00 7.79 -12.86
N PRO A 341 -0.59 6.72 -13.43
CA PRO A 341 0.18 5.61 -14.00
C PRO A 341 0.80 6.03 -15.35
N ASP A 342 1.95 5.44 -15.69
CA ASP A 342 2.68 5.76 -16.93
C ASP A 342 1.82 5.60 -18.20
N CYS A 343 0.86 4.68 -18.19
CA CYS A 343 -0.06 4.44 -19.30
C CYS A 343 -1.15 5.51 -19.46
N ALA A 344 -1.30 6.46 -18.53
CA ALA A 344 -2.40 7.41 -18.55
C ALA A 344 -2.20 8.58 -19.54
N ASP A 345 -0.97 8.81 -20.03
CA ASP A 345 -0.62 9.90 -20.96
C ASP A 345 -1.32 11.22 -20.58
N MET A 346 -1.09 11.67 -19.34
CA MET A 346 -1.65 12.91 -18.83
C MET A 346 -0.62 14.04 -18.90
N SER A 347 -1.04 15.18 -19.46
CA SER A 347 -0.20 16.38 -19.43
C SER A 347 0.01 16.87 -18.00
N ALA A 348 1.21 17.42 -17.74
CA ALA A 348 1.50 18.01 -16.43
C ALA A 348 0.57 19.19 -16.14
N GLU A 349 -0.22 19.07 -15.09
CA GLU A 349 -1.12 20.11 -14.61
C GLU A 349 -0.46 20.93 -13.49
N ARG A 350 -0.80 22.22 -13.40
CA ARG A 350 -0.27 23.08 -12.33
C ARG A 350 -0.75 22.68 -10.93
N ASN A 351 -1.99 22.20 -10.85
CA ASN A 351 -2.62 21.74 -9.61
C ASN A 351 -3.29 20.38 -9.85
N PRO A 352 -2.53 19.30 -9.92
CA PRO A 352 -3.03 17.98 -10.33
C PRO A 352 -4.22 17.47 -9.49
N SER A 353 -4.23 17.77 -8.18
CA SER A 353 -5.34 17.37 -7.30
C SER A 353 -6.67 18.00 -7.64
N MET A 354 -6.67 19.15 -8.33
CA MET A 354 -7.87 19.91 -8.77
C MET A 354 -8.16 19.78 -10.27
N GLY A 355 -7.34 19.02 -10.99
CA GLY A 355 -7.42 18.86 -12.43
C GLY A 355 -8.30 17.70 -12.90
N CYS A 356 -7.88 17.07 -14.01
CA CYS A 356 -8.50 15.88 -14.58
C CYS A 356 -8.23 14.67 -13.69
N ARG A 357 -9.17 14.36 -12.77
CA ARG A 357 -9.03 13.32 -11.76
C ARG A 357 -10.37 12.61 -11.51
N GLY A 358 -10.30 11.32 -11.17
CA GLY A 358 -11.47 10.55 -10.76
C GLY A 358 -12.54 10.47 -11.84
N ILE A 359 -13.78 10.81 -11.52
CA ILE A 359 -14.89 10.74 -12.48
C ILE A 359 -14.67 11.61 -13.73
N ARG A 360 -13.97 12.75 -13.60
CA ARG A 360 -13.66 13.61 -14.76
C ARG A 360 -12.78 12.88 -15.75
N PHE A 361 -11.71 12.22 -15.27
CA PHE A 361 -10.85 11.38 -16.10
C PHE A 361 -11.66 10.27 -16.78
N CYS A 362 -12.52 9.60 -16.03
CA CYS A 362 -13.36 8.52 -16.55
C CYS A 362 -14.29 8.99 -17.67
N LEU A 363 -14.91 10.17 -17.52
CA LEU A 363 -15.84 10.72 -18.51
C LEU A 363 -15.12 11.32 -19.73
N GLU A 364 -13.91 11.85 -19.59
CA GLU A 364 -13.09 12.28 -20.72
C GLU A 364 -12.53 11.10 -21.53
N ARG A 365 -12.31 9.95 -20.88
CA ARG A 365 -11.76 8.74 -21.50
C ARG A 365 -12.76 7.58 -21.46
N GLU A 366 -13.94 7.83 -22.07
CA GLU A 366 -15.07 6.90 -22.01
C GLU A 366 -14.74 5.47 -22.44
N SER A 367 -13.81 5.25 -23.38
CA SER A 367 -13.40 3.90 -23.81
C SER A 367 -12.76 3.11 -22.69
N ILE A 368 -11.86 3.74 -21.92
CA ILE A 368 -11.20 3.13 -20.75
C ILE A 368 -12.25 2.88 -19.67
N PHE A 369 -13.11 3.86 -19.41
CA PHE A 369 -14.14 3.72 -18.39
C PHE A 369 -15.18 2.65 -18.74
N LYS A 370 -15.61 2.53 -20.00
CA LYS A 370 -16.49 1.45 -20.45
C LYS A 370 -15.85 0.08 -20.25
N THR A 371 -14.55 -0.07 -20.53
CA THR A 371 -13.83 -1.32 -20.25
C THR A 371 -13.92 -1.69 -18.77
N GLN A 372 -13.75 -0.72 -17.85
CA GLN A 372 -13.90 -0.94 -16.43
C GLN A 372 -15.34 -1.31 -16.04
N LEU A 373 -16.34 -0.57 -16.53
CA LEU A 373 -17.73 -0.86 -16.26
C LEU A 373 -18.15 -2.24 -16.78
N ARG A 374 -17.71 -2.65 -17.96
CA ARG A 374 -17.96 -3.98 -18.52
C ARG A 374 -17.40 -5.08 -17.60
N ALA A 375 -16.14 -4.93 -17.16
CA ALA A 375 -15.51 -5.86 -16.24
C ALA A 375 -16.25 -5.97 -14.90
N LEU A 376 -16.68 -4.83 -14.33
CA LEU A 376 -17.46 -4.76 -13.09
C LEU A 376 -18.80 -5.49 -13.24
N TYR A 377 -19.57 -5.20 -14.30
CA TYR A 377 -20.84 -5.86 -14.53
C TYR A 377 -20.69 -7.36 -14.80
N ARG A 378 -19.68 -7.80 -15.55
CA ARG A 378 -19.37 -9.23 -15.72
C ARG A 378 -19.03 -9.90 -14.40
N ALA A 379 -18.33 -9.23 -13.51
CA ALA A 379 -17.97 -9.76 -12.19
C ALA A 379 -19.17 -9.82 -11.22
N SER A 380 -20.21 -9.02 -11.43
CA SER A 380 -21.33 -8.85 -10.49
C SER A 380 -22.13 -10.13 -10.19
N VAL A 381 -22.05 -11.16 -11.03
CA VAL A 381 -22.72 -12.45 -10.82
C VAL A 381 -22.03 -13.32 -9.75
N TYR A 382 -20.82 -12.93 -9.30
CA TYR A 382 -20.02 -13.70 -8.34
C TYR A 382 -20.15 -13.22 -6.88
N GLY A 383 -20.93 -12.14 -6.62
CA GLY A 383 -21.16 -11.63 -5.27
C GLY A 383 -21.93 -10.33 -5.24
N GLN A 384 -22.02 -9.70 -4.07
CA GLN A 384 -22.72 -8.41 -3.90
C GLN A 384 -21.80 -7.25 -4.29
N LEU A 385 -21.87 -6.82 -5.55
CA LEU A 385 -21.12 -5.69 -6.06
C LEU A 385 -21.87 -4.37 -5.82
N SER A 386 -21.15 -3.36 -5.36
CA SER A 386 -21.54 -1.95 -5.39
C SER A 386 -20.43 -1.16 -6.09
N ILE A 387 -20.80 -0.23 -6.97
CA ILE A 387 -19.87 0.63 -7.72
C ILE A 387 -19.85 2.01 -7.04
N LEU A 388 -18.68 2.57 -6.82
CA LEU A 388 -18.48 3.87 -6.19
C LEU A 388 -17.77 4.83 -7.14
N LEU A 389 -18.35 6.01 -7.34
CA LEU A 389 -17.79 7.04 -8.22
C LEU A 389 -16.99 8.07 -7.40
N PRO A 390 -15.66 8.20 -7.63
CA PRO A 390 -14.82 9.15 -6.90
C PRO A 390 -14.90 10.56 -7.48
N MET A 391 -14.57 11.58 -6.67
CA MET A 391 -14.43 12.99 -7.07
C MET A 391 -15.68 13.63 -7.70
N VAL A 392 -16.87 13.14 -7.34
CA VAL A 392 -18.14 13.72 -7.80
C VAL A 392 -18.28 15.16 -7.30
N ILE A 393 -18.77 16.06 -8.17
CA ILE A 393 -19.09 17.46 -7.85
C ILE A 393 -20.53 17.84 -8.17
N ASP A 394 -21.15 17.16 -9.14
CA ASP A 394 -22.49 17.49 -9.63
C ASP A 394 -23.26 16.25 -10.07
N VAL A 395 -24.58 16.31 -9.99
CA VAL A 395 -25.48 15.22 -10.40
C VAL A 395 -25.37 14.87 -11.88
N SER A 396 -25.00 15.81 -12.73
CA SER A 396 -24.84 15.58 -14.17
C SER A 396 -23.77 14.53 -14.50
N GLU A 397 -22.70 14.45 -13.69
CA GLU A 397 -21.68 13.41 -13.84
C GLU A 397 -22.28 12.01 -13.60
N ILE A 398 -23.13 11.87 -12.58
CA ILE A 398 -23.81 10.61 -12.26
C ILE A 398 -24.79 10.20 -13.37
N LEU A 399 -25.57 11.15 -13.88
CA LEU A 399 -26.50 10.91 -14.98
C LEU A 399 -25.75 10.43 -16.23
N ARG A 400 -24.60 11.04 -16.54
CA ARG A 400 -23.76 10.59 -17.65
C ARG A 400 -23.22 9.18 -17.44
N VAL A 401 -22.80 8.82 -16.22
CA VAL A 401 -22.37 7.44 -15.90
C VAL A 401 -23.53 6.46 -16.07
N LYS A 402 -24.74 6.81 -15.65
CA LYS A 402 -25.93 5.96 -15.85
C LYS A 402 -26.21 5.69 -17.33
N GLU A 403 -26.04 6.69 -18.20
CA GLU A 403 -26.14 6.50 -19.64
C GLU A 403 -25.09 5.50 -20.18
N LEU A 404 -23.84 5.61 -19.73
CA LEU A 404 -22.77 4.68 -20.09
C LEU A 404 -23.05 3.25 -19.56
N ILE A 405 -23.59 3.12 -18.36
CA ILE A 405 -24.02 1.84 -17.80
C ILE A 405 -25.10 1.18 -18.66
N VAL A 406 -26.09 1.93 -19.14
CA VAL A 406 -27.12 1.43 -20.04
C VAL A 406 -26.52 0.90 -21.36
N GLN A 407 -25.56 1.66 -21.94
CA GLN A 407 -24.85 1.21 -23.13
C GLN A 407 -24.06 -0.08 -22.88
N VAL A 408 -23.29 -0.14 -21.80
CA VAL A 408 -22.49 -1.30 -21.40
C VAL A 408 -23.38 -2.54 -21.19
N LYS A 409 -24.50 -2.39 -20.50
CA LYS A 409 -25.46 -3.50 -20.32
C LYS A 409 -26.02 -4.00 -21.65
N ALA A 410 -26.36 -3.10 -22.56
CA ALA A 410 -26.85 -3.47 -23.90
C ALA A 410 -25.77 -4.23 -24.71
N GLU A 411 -24.51 -3.80 -24.63
CA GLU A 411 -23.39 -4.50 -25.27
C GLU A 411 -23.21 -5.91 -24.69
N LEU A 412 -23.20 -6.05 -23.37
CA LEU A 412 -23.05 -7.34 -22.69
C LEU A 412 -24.20 -8.30 -23.02
N ILE A 413 -25.44 -7.81 -23.10
CA ILE A 413 -26.61 -8.60 -23.54
C ILE A 413 -26.41 -9.12 -24.96
N LYS A 414 -25.98 -8.24 -25.88
CA LYS A 414 -25.71 -8.62 -27.28
C LYS A 414 -24.62 -9.69 -27.40
N GLU A 415 -23.66 -9.69 -26.50
CA GLU A 415 -22.57 -10.68 -26.43
C GLU A 415 -22.97 -11.96 -25.66
N GLY A 416 -24.16 -12.02 -25.10
CA GLY A 416 -24.62 -13.14 -24.28
C GLY A 416 -23.90 -13.26 -22.92
N ARG A 417 -23.30 -12.17 -22.43
CA ARG A 417 -22.63 -12.13 -21.13
C ARG A 417 -23.64 -11.89 -20.02
N LYS A 418 -23.49 -12.61 -18.92
CA LYS A 418 -24.35 -12.47 -17.73
C LYS A 418 -23.84 -11.36 -16.82
N PHE A 419 -24.76 -10.65 -16.18
CA PHE A 419 -24.49 -9.69 -15.10
C PHE A 419 -25.67 -9.66 -14.12
N ALA A 420 -25.47 -9.11 -12.92
CA ALA A 420 -26.53 -8.93 -11.93
C ALA A 420 -27.31 -7.61 -12.18
N ASP A 421 -28.61 -7.63 -11.98
CA ASP A 421 -29.47 -6.44 -12.18
C ASP A 421 -29.37 -5.46 -11.00
N ASN A 422 -29.07 -5.94 -9.82
CA ASN A 422 -29.10 -5.21 -8.55
C ASN A 422 -27.76 -4.63 -8.13
N VAL A 423 -26.88 -4.27 -9.09
CA VAL A 423 -25.63 -3.58 -8.81
C VAL A 423 -25.93 -2.15 -8.37
N LYS A 424 -25.55 -1.81 -7.15
CA LYS A 424 -25.73 -0.46 -6.59
C LYS A 424 -24.69 0.51 -7.13
N LEU A 425 -25.12 1.75 -7.33
CA LEU A 425 -24.26 2.88 -7.72
C LEU A 425 -24.20 3.88 -6.57
N GLY A 426 -23.01 4.19 -6.08
CA GLY A 426 -22.78 5.17 -5.02
C GLY A 426 -21.90 6.33 -5.49
N ALA A 427 -21.97 7.44 -4.76
CA ALA A 427 -21.09 8.58 -4.95
C ALA A 427 -20.14 8.73 -3.75
N MET A 428 -18.87 9.00 -4.04
CA MET A 428 -17.92 9.42 -3.01
C MET A 428 -18.09 10.93 -2.80
N ILE A 429 -18.51 11.27 -1.58
CA ILE A 429 -18.66 12.67 -1.16
C ILE A 429 -17.34 13.12 -0.54
N GLU A 430 -16.49 13.72 -1.36
CA GLU A 430 -15.13 14.10 -0.98
C GLU A 430 -14.72 15.49 -1.50
N THR A 431 -15.70 16.21 -2.06
CA THR A 431 -15.54 17.62 -2.43
C THR A 431 -16.56 18.48 -1.70
N PRO A 432 -16.23 19.72 -1.31
CA PRO A 432 -17.21 20.63 -0.70
C PRO A 432 -18.45 20.87 -1.58
N ALA A 433 -18.29 20.84 -2.91
CA ALA A 433 -19.41 20.97 -3.85
C ALA A 433 -20.40 19.80 -3.69
N ALA A 434 -19.90 18.55 -3.65
CA ALA A 434 -20.74 17.37 -3.46
C ALA A 434 -21.45 17.38 -2.08
N VAL A 435 -20.79 17.89 -1.03
CA VAL A 435 -21.43 18.07 0.29
C VAL A 435 -22.63 19.00 0.17
N MET A 436 -22.45 20.18 -0.45
CA MET A 436 -23.48 21.20 -0.57
C MET A 436 -24.67 20.78 -1.44
N THR A 437 -24.46 19.85 -2.39
CA THR A 437 -25.49 19.33 -3.31
C THR A 437 -25.86 17.87 -3.00
N SER A 438 -25.50 17.36 -1.83
CA SER A 438 -25.72 15.96 -1.45
C SER A 438 -27.20 15.57 -1.38
N ASP A 439 -28.11 16.51 -1.12
CA ASP A 439 -29.57 16.31 -1.19
C ASP A 439 -30.08 16.05 -2.62
N ILE A 440 -29.42 16.63 -3.62
CA ILE A 440 -29.73 16.40 -5.04
C ILE A 440 -29.11 15.09 -5.51
N ILE A 441 -27.83 14.89 -5.19
CA ILE A 441 -27.06 13.68 -5.54
C ILE A 441 -27.72 12.42 -4.94
N ALA A 442 -28.23 12.48 -3.70
CA ALA A 442 -28.88 11.37 -3.02
C ALA A 442 -30.07 10.76 -3.77
N LYS A 443 -30.74 11.53 -4.62
CA LYS A 443 -31.88 11.06 -5.44
C LYS A 443 -31.45 10.17 -6.60
N GLU A 444 -30.18 10.24 -6.97
CA GLU A 444 -29.64 9.56 -8.14
C GLU A 444 -28.66 8.43 -7.83
N VAL A 445 -28.44 8.13 -6.53
CA VAL A 445 -27.52 7.06 -6.12
C VAL A 445 -28.13 6.18 -5.02
N ASP A 446 -27.54 5.01 -4.79
CA ASP A 446 -28.02 4.03 -3.81
C ASP A 446 -27.35 4.18 -2.43
N PHE A 447 -26.22 4.88 -2.36
CA PHE A 447 -25.48 5.13 -1.12
C PHE A 447 -24.43 6.23 -1.30
N PHE A 448 -23.99 6.79 -0.17
CA PHE A 448 -22.82 7.66 -0.10
C PHE A 448 -21.66 6.98 0.63
N ASN A 449 -20.45 7.34 0.20
CA ASN A 449 -19.24 7.05 0.93
C ASN A 449 -18.42 8.34 1.09
N ILE A 450 -18.12 8.77 2.30
CA ILE A 450 -17.46 10.05 2.57
C ILE A 450 -15.95 9.83 2.55
N GLY A 451 -15.28 10.42 1.57
CA GLY A 451 -13.82 10.40 1.40
C GLY A 451 -13.16 11.52 2.20
N THR A 452 -13.04 11.34 3.51
CA THR A 452 -12.62 12.42 4.42
C THR A 452 -11.22 12.95 4.18
N ASN A 453 -10.32 12.18 3.58
CA ASN A 453 -8.95 12.64 3.28
C ASN A 453 -8.98 13.77 2.22
N ASP A 454 -9.69 13.55 1.11
CA ASP A 454 -9.81 14.54 0.04
C ASP A 454 -10.77 15.67 0.46
N LEU A 455 -11.86 15.36 1.18
CA LEU A 455 -12.77 16.37 1.71
C LEU A 455 -12.05 17.35 2.62
N GLU A 456 -11.17 16.85 3.51
CA GLU A 456 -10.34 17.69 4.38
C GLU A 456 -9.38 18.56 3.57
N GLN A 457 -8.67 17.98 2.61
CA GLN A 457 -7.75 18.69 1.73
C GLN A 457 -8.43 19.86 1.02
N PHE A 458 -9.58 19.61 0.39
CA PHE A 458 -10.27 20.64 -0.39
C PHE A 458 -11.02 21.66 0.50
N ALA A 459 -11.59 21.24 1.61
CA ALA A 459 -12.33 22.12 2.49
C ALA A 459 -11.42 23.09 3.25
N PHE A 460 -10.21 22.66 3.60
CA PHE A 460 -9.27 23.48 4.36
C PHE A 460 -8.20 24.14 3.51
N GLY A 461 -8.14 23.81 2.20
CA GLY A 461 -7.10 24.31 1.30
C GLY A 461 -5.71 23.85 1.71
N LEU A 462 -5.59 22.64 2.24
CA LEU A 462 -4.34 22.05 2.72
C LEU A 462 -3.90 20.92 1.79
N ASP A 463 -2.63 20.93 1.43
CA ASP A 463 -2.03 19.82 0.68
C ASP A 463 -1.62 18.72 1.68
N ARG A 464 -2.31 17.56 1.63
CA ARG A 464 -2.03 16.41 2.51
C ARG A 464 -0.64 15.81 2.32
N GLN A 465 0.04 16.09 1.21
CA GLN A 465 1.39 15.62 0.95
C GLN A 465 2.47 16.57 1.52
N ASN A 466 2.09 17.76 1.96
CA ASN A 466 3.02 18.71 2.53
C ASN A 466 3.22 18.49 4.04
N PRO A 467 4.39 17.97 4.49
CA PRO A 467 4.64 17.67 5.90
C PRO A 467 4.53 18.88 6.84
N CYS A 468 4.60 20.09 6.29
CA CYS A 468 4.47 21.32 7.09
C CYS A 468 3.06 21.48 7.66
N TYR A 469 2.04 20.85 7.06
CA TYR A 469 0.64 20.98 7.45
C TYR A 469 0.11 19.87 8.35
N ASP A 470 0.88 18.81 8.62
CA ASP A 470 0.50 17.74 9.56
C ASP A 470 0.06 18.25 10.95
N ARG A 471 0.49 19.46 11.31
CA ARG A 471 0.18 20.10 12.60
C ARG A 471 -1.08 20.96 12.56
N VAL A 472 -1.62 21.25 11.36
CA VAL A 472 -2.68 22.26 11.17
C VAL A 472 -4.06 21.62 11.05
N SER A 473 -4.14 20.34 10.67
CA SER A 473 -5.39 19.62 10.49
C SER A 473 -5.76 18.80 11.74
N PRO A 474 -6.56 19.35 12.67
CA PRO A 474 -7.07 18.57 13.79
C PRO A 474 -8.14 17.59 13.29
N LYS A 475 -7.98 16.31 13.62
CA LYS A 475 -8.86 15.20 13.20
C LYS A 475 -10.34 15.41 13.50
N ASN A 476 -10.68 16.21 14.49
CA ASN A 476 -12.04 16.56 14.92
C ASN A 476 -12.45 17.99 14.56
N HIS A 477 -11.96 18.49 13.42
CA HIS A 477 -12.28 19.85 12.99
C HIS A 477 -13.80 20.04 12.79
N ARG A 478 -14.38 21.06 13.42
CA ARG A 478 -15.84 21.32 13.40
C ARG A 478 -16.44 21.39 12.00
N ALA A 479 -15.73 22.02 11.06
CA ALA A 479 -16.21 22.12 9.68
C ALA A 479 -16.37 20.73 9.03
N LEU A 480 -15.40 19.82 9.23
CA LEU A 480 -15.47 18.46 8.70
C LEU A 480 -16.64 17.69 9.30
N LEU A 481 -16.82 17.75 10.63
CA LEU A 481 -17.93 17.08 11.33
C LEU A 481 -19.30 17.61 10.88
N ARG A 482 -19.42 18.93 10.64
CA ARG A 482 -20.65 19.53 10.09
C ARG A 482 -20.94 19.07 8.66
N MET A 483 -19.89 18.95 7.83
CA MET A 483 -20.04 18.41 6.47
C MET A 483 -20.47 16.94 6.50
N ILE A 484 -19.87 16.11 7.35
CA ILE A 484 -20.27 14.72 7.55
C ILE A 484 -21.75 14.65 7.98
N LYS A 485 -22.16 15.45 8.97
CA LYS A 485 -23.56 15.49 9.45
C LYS A 485 -24.52 15.86 8.33
N MET A 486 -24.21 16.91 7.55
CA MET A 486 -25.04 17.33 6.42
C MET A 486 -25.22 16.20 5.39
N VAL A 487 -24.15 15.48 5.06
CA VAL A 487 -24.19 14.35 4.12
C VAL A 487 -25.05 13.21 4.67
N CYS A 488 -24.89 12.85 5.95
CA CYS A 488 -25.70 11.81 6.58
C CYS A 488 -27.19 12.21 6.60
N ASP A 489 -27.52 13.44 6.99
CA ASP A 489 -28.91 13.92 7.02
C ASP A 489 -29.56 13.89 5.63
N ASN A 490 -28.85 14.37 4.60
CA ASN A 490 -29.33 14.36 3.24
C ASN A 490 -29.48 12.96 2.67
N ALA A 491 -28.56 12.03 3.00
CA ALA A 491 -28.66 10.62 2.64
C ALA A 491 -29.93 9.99 3.26
N HIS A 492 -30.11 10.12 4.57
CA HIS A 492 -31.24 9.54 5.29
C HIS A 492 -32.59 10.15 4.89
N ALA A 493 -32.63 11.46 4.61
CA ALA A 493 -33.83 12.13 4.08
C ALA A 493 -34.26 11.55 2.73
N ASN A 494 -33.35 10.98 1.94
CA ASN A 494 -33.61 10.33 0.67
C ASN A 494 -33.62 8.79 0.75
N GLY A 495 -33.56 8.21 1.96
CA GLY A 495 -33.65 6.76 2.19
C GLY A 495 -32.41 5.97 1.81
N ILE A 496 -31.26 6.61 1.58
CA ILE A 496 -29.99 5.97 1.31
C ILE A 496 -29.06 6.02 2.53
N LYS A 497 -27.98 5.24 2.51
CA LYS A 497 -27.01 5.14 3.59
C LYS A 497 -25.73 5.92 3.30
N ALA A 498 -25.10 6.45 4.37
CA ALA A 498 -23.83 7.15 4.31
C ALA A 498 -22.75 6.45 5.14
N GLY A 499 -21.60 6.17 4.52
CA GLY A 499 -20.42 5.61 5.19
C GLY A 499 -19.23 6.56 5.16
N ILE A 500 -18.19 6.26 5.94
CA ILE A 500 -16.89 6.95 5.90
C ILE A 500 -15.82 5.93 5.49
N CYS A 501 -14.99 6.29 4.50
CA CYS A 501 -13.88 5.46 4.04
C CYS A 501 -12.49 6.12 4.16
N GLY A 502 -12.40 7.35 4.63
CA GLY A 502 -11.13 8.01 4.91
C GLY A 502 -10.45 7.47 6.18
N GLU A 503 -9.20 7.86 6.38
CA GLU A 503 -8.36 7.34 7.47
C GLU A 503 -8.92 7.58 8.87
N ILE A 504 -9.62 8.69 9.07
CA ILE A 504 -10.25 9.02 10.36
C ILE A 504 -11.34 8.03 10.78
N ALA A 505 -11.91 7.25 9.86
CA ALA A 505 -12.85 6.18 10.17
C ALA A 505 -12.28 5.15 11.16
N GLY A 506 -10.96 4.98 11.13
CA GLY A 506 -10.22 4.07 12.01
C GLY A 506 -9.78 4.67 13.35
N ASP A 507 -10.10 5.93 13.64
CA ASP A 507 -9.73 6.57 14.89
C ASP A 507 -10.76 6.23 15.98
N PRO A 508 -10.36 5.46 17.02
CA PRO A 508 -11.29 5.05 18.06
C PRO A 508 -11.82 6.23 18.92
N THR A 509 -11.15 7.38 18.90
CA THR A 509 -11.58 8.59 19.63
C THR A 509 -12.73 9.30 18.95
N LEU A 510 -12.88 9.12 17.63
CA LEU A 510 -13.95 9.70 16.82
C LEU A 510 -15.13 8.74 16.63
N THR A 511 -14.99 7.47 17.01
CA THR A 511 -16.01 6.45 16.77
C THR A 511 -17.38 6.84 17.39
N GLU A 512 -17.39 7.35 18.61
CA GLU A 512 -18.61 7.77 19.30
C GLU A 512 -19.28 8.93 18.55
N ILE A 513 -18.51 9.92 18.13
CA ILE A 513 -18.99 11.08 17.35
C ILE A 513 -19.61 10.62 16.02
N PHE A 514 -18.96 9.70 15.30
CA PHE A 514 -19.52 9.18 14.04
C PHE A 514 -20.87 8.45 14.24
N LEU A 515 -21.00 7.72 15.34
CA LEU A 515 -22.28 7.08 15.69
C LEU A 515 -23.36 8.11 16.05
N GLU A 516 -23.01 9.21 16.72
CA GLU A 516 -23.91 10.32 17.03
C GLU A 516 -24.29 11.13 15.79
N LEU A 517 -23.45 11.16 14.77
CA LEU A 517 -23.73 11.77 13.47
C LEU A 517 -24.57 10.86 12.54
N ASP A 518 -25.00 9.69 13.02
CA ASP A 518 -25.77 8.67 12.28
C ASP A 518 -25.00 8.12 11.06
N VAL A 519 -23.69 7.92 11.17
CA VAL A 519 -22.92 7.23 10.13
C VAL A 519 -23.27 5.75 10.11
N ASP A 520 -23.67 5.21 8.96
CA ASP A 520 -24.11 3.80 8.78
C ASP A 520 -22.97 2.79 8.64
N MET A 521 -21.81 3.24 8.15
CA MET A 521 -20.67 2.38 7.84
C MET A 521 -19.33 3.09 8.10
N LEU A 522 -18.41 2.37 8.73
CA LEU A 522 -17.00 2.78 8.84
C LEU A 522 -16.13 1.78 8.07
N SER A 523 -15.40 2.25 7.07
CA SER A 523 -14.50 1.43 6.28
C SER A 523 -13.05 1.79 6.59
N VAL A 524 -12.28 0.81 7.03
CA VAL A 524 -10.95 0.99 7.63
C VAL A 524 -9.94 0.00 7.06
N VAL A 525 -8.65 0.26 7.24
CA VAL A 525 -7.64 -0.76 6.88
C VAL A 525 -7.90 -2.06 7.64
N PRO A 526 -7.65 -3.24 7.06
CA PRO A 526 -8.04 -4.53 7.63
C PRO A 526 -7.64 -4.74 9.10
N SER A 527 -6.46 -4.27 9.49
CA SER A 527 -5.95 -4.39 10.87
C SER A 527 -6.74 -3.59 11.92
N ARG A 528 -7.54 -2.61 11.48
CA ARG A 528 -8.38 -1.78 12.36
C ARG A 528 -9.80 -2.31 12.56
N VAL A 529 -10.24 -3.31 11.80
CA VAL A 529 -11.61 -3.86 11.88
C VAL A 529 -11.96 -4.36 13.29
N LEU A 530 -11.13 -5.23 13.87
CA LEU A 530 -11.39 -5.77 15.22
C LEU A 530 -11.21 -4.74 16.33
N PRO A 531 -10.18 -3.87 16.34
CA PRO A 531 -10.10 -2.73 17.27
C PRO A 531 -11.33 -1.83 17.23
N LEU A 532 -11.81 -1.48 16.04
CA LEU A 532 -13.00 -0.63 15.86
C LEU A 532 -14.27 -1.36 16.35
N ARG A 533 -14.42 -2.66 16.07
CA ARG A 533 -15.51 -3.48 16.64
C ARG A 533 -15.50 -3.44 18.17
N LYS A 534 -14.31 -3.53 18.79
CA LYS A 534 -14.18 -3.39 20.25
C LYS A 534 -14.63 -2.02 20.72
N ALA A 535 -14.22 -0.95 20.05
CA ALA A 535 -14.60 0.43 20.39
C ALA A 535 -16.14 0.59 20.34
N VAL A 536 -16.77 0.25 19.21
CA VAL A 536 -18.24 0.30 19.03
C VAL A 536 -18.95 -0.45 20.17
N ARG A 537 -18.52 -1.67 20.50
CA ARG A 537 -19.13 -2.50 21.55
C ARG A 537 -18.92 -1.96 22.97
N SER A 538 -18.06 -0.98 23.17
CA SER A 538 -17.85 -0.30 24.47
C SER A 538 -18.70 0.96 24.63
N ILE A 539 -19.25 1.52 23.55
CA ILE A 539 -20.02 2.77 23.52
C ILE A 539 -21.49 2.52 23.91
N SER A 540 -22.12 3.53 24.53
CA SER A 540 -23.55 3.64 24.78
C SER A 540 -23.98 5.07 24.43
N LEU A 541 -24.81 5.21 23.41
CA LEU A 541 -25.33 6.49 22.93
C LEU A 541 -26.44 7.08 23.83
N LYS A 542 -27.06 6.22 24.65
CA LYS A 542 -28.18 6.62 25.56
C LYS A 542 -27.71 7.10 26.92
N ASP A 543 -26.42 7.38 27.13
CA ASP A 543 -25.95 7.93 28.39
C ASP A 543 -26.34 9.43 28.50
N PRO A 544 -27.37 9.79 29.33
CA PRO A 544 -27.91 11.13 29.35
C PRO A 544 -26.94 12.21 29.86
N LYS A 545 -25.80 11.80 30.47
CA LYS A 545 -24.79 12.74 30.97
C LYS A 545 -23.82 13.22 29.88
N LYS A 546 -23.76 12.51 28.74
CA LYS A 546 -22.83 12.80 27.62
C LYS A 546 -23.51 13.54 26.47
N ALA A 547 -24.72 13.14 26.09
CA ALA A 547 -25.39 13.60 24.85
C ALA A 547 -25.63 15.11 24.76
N GLU A 548 -25.71 15.84 25.89
CA GLU A 548 -25.95 17.28 25.85
C GLU A 548 -24.69 18.14 25.72
N ASN A 549 -23.53 17.61 26.09
CA ASN A 549 -22.31 18.41 26.12
C ASN A 549 -21.43 18.25 24.86
N ASP A 550 -21.40 17.05 24.22
CA ASP A 550 -20.45 16.79 23.17
C ASP A 550 -20.96 17.23 21.78
N LEU A 551 -22.20 16.94 21.42
CA LEU A 551 -22.74 17.37 20.11
C LEU A 551 -22.91 18.91 20.05
N LYS A 552 -23.35 19.56 21.11
CA LYS A 552 -23.45 21.04 21.17
C LYS A 552 -22.08 21.74 21.14
N LEU A 553 -21.02 21.07 21.53
CA LEU A 553 -19.66 21.61 21.45
C LEU A 553 -19.09 21.50 20.02
N PHE A 554 -19.56 20.55 19.21
CA PHE A 554 -19.05 20.26 17.85
C PHE A 554 -19.93 20.82 16.73
N LEU A 555 -21.21 20.99 16.93
CA LEU A 555 -22.17 21.64 16.02
C LEU A 555 -22.40 23.10 16.35
#